data_bd856e79bb7d3eec786f6893afc18d4b
#
_entry.id   bd856e79bb7d3eec786f6893afc18d4b
#
_cell.length_a   1.000
_cell.length_b   1.000
_cell.length_c   1.000
_cell.angle_alpha   90.00
_cell.angle_beta   90.00
_cell.angle_gamma   90.00
#
_symmetry.space_group_name_H-M   'P 1'
#
loop_
_entity.id
_entity.type
_entity.pdbx_description
1 polymer ?
#
loop_
_entity_poly.entity_id
_entity_poly.type
_entity_poly.pdbx_seq_one_letter_code
_entity_poly.pdbx_strand_id
1 'polypeptide(L)' 'MERAVIIGSGNLAEALAQAVARSGLKLVQLFARNAQRGKTVAALAGTQWTSDPAGLAEADIYLIAVSDRAVAEAAASLP' A
#
# COMPACT_ATOMS: atom_id res chain seq x y z
N MET A 1 -7.06 -2.60 16.96
CA MET A 1 -6.05 -1.91 16.11
C MET A 1 -6.50 -1.96 14.67
N GLU A 2 -6.58 -0.82 14.03
CA GLU A 2 -7.01 -0.72 12.63
C GLU A 2 -5.93 -1.24 11.69
N ARG A 3 -6.37 -1.89 10.63
CA ARG A 3 -5.49 -2.43 9.60
C ARG A 3 -5.50 -1.50 8.39
N ALA A 4 -4.32 -1.27 7.81
CA ALA A 4 -4.16 -0.40 6.67
C ALA A 4 -3.47 -1.13 5.52
N VAL A 5 -3.86 -0.77 4.30
CA VAL A 5 -3.19 -1.19 3.06
C VAL A 5 -2.78 0.08 2.32
N ILE A 6 -1.54 0.10 1.83
CA ILE A 6 -1.06 1.21 1.00
C ILE A 6 -1.01 0.75 -0.44
N ILE A 7 -1.54 1.57 -1.33
CA ILE A 7 -1.55 1.32 -2.77
C ILE A 7 -0.62 2.34 -3.43
N GLY A 8 0.49 1.86 -3.95
CA GLY A 8 1.52 2.68 -4.57
C GLY A 8 2.91 2.30 -4.10
N SER A 9 3.94 2.80 -4.79
CA SER A 9 5.33 2.47 -4.49
C SER A 9 6.30 3.63 -4.63
N GLY A 10 5.80 4.84 -4.87
CA GLY A 10 6.64 6.03 -5.01
C GLY A 10 7.03 6.63 -3.66
N ASN A 11 7.60 7.83 -3.71
CA ASN A 11 8.05 8.52 -2.50
C ASN A 11 6.92 8.78 -1.52
N LEU A 12 5.73 9.08 -2.01
CA LEU A 12 4.56 9.29 -1.15
C LEU A 12 4.17 7.99 -0.44
N ALA A 13 4.19 6.86 -1.15
CA ALA A 13 3.88 5.57 -0.55
C ALA A 13 4.89 5.22 0.55
N GLU A 14 6.17 5.49 0.32
CA GLU A 14 7.22 5.28 1.32
C GLU A 14 6.99 6.15 2.56
N ALA A 15 6.67 7.42 2.36
CA ALA A 15 6.37 8.33 3.47
C ALA A 15 5.14 7.88 4.26
N LEU A 16 4.09 7.45 3.56
CA LEU A 16 2.88 6.95 4.20
C LEU A 16 3.14 5.65 4.98
N ALA A 17 3.96 4.76 4.44
CA ALA A 17 4.32 3.53 5.12
C ALA A 17 5.01 3.82 6.45
N GLN A 18 5.93 4.78 6.45
CA GLN A 18 6.62 5.20 7.67
C GLN A 18 5.65 5.86 8.67
N ALA A 19 4.75 6.70 8.17
CA ALA A 19 3.75 7.35 9.01
C ALA A 19 2.80 6.33 9.65
N VAL A 20 2.36 5.34 8.89
CA VAL A 20 1.50 4.27 9.40
C VAL A 20 2.24 3.48 10.50
N ALA A 21 3.51 3.19 10.29
CA ALA A 21 4.31 2.46 11.28
C ALA A 21 4.40 3.22 12.61
N ARG A 22 4.38 4.55 12.57
CA ARG A 22 4.45 5.39 13.77
C ARG A 22 3.10 5.65 14.41
N SER A 23 2.01 5.49 13.64
CA SER A 23 0.67 5.89 14.09
C SER A 23 -0.02 4.84 14.97
N GLY A 24 0.52 3.64 15.06
CA GLY A 24 -0.13 2.54 15.75
C GLY A 24 -1.08 1.73 14.87
N LEU A 25 -1.30 2.15 13.63
CA LEU A 25 -2.03 1.34 12.66
C LEU A 25 -1.17 0.14 12.24
N LYS A 26 -1.83 -0.95 11.92
CA LYS A 26 -1.13 -2.13 11.42
C LYS A 26 -1.14 -2.09 9.89
N LEU A 27 0.04 -1.93 9.29
CA LEU A 27 0.19 -2.03 7.85
C LEU A 27 0.27 -3.50 7.46
N VAL A 28 -0.79 -4.02 6.86
CA VAL A 28 -0.89 -5.45 6.56
C VAL A 28 -0.38 -5.80 5.17
N GLN A 29 -0.36 -4.83 4.25
CA GLN A 29 0.04 -5.10 2.87
C GLN A 29 0.36 -3.81 2.13
N LEU A 30 1.27 -3.91 1.16
CA LEU A 30 1.54 -2.87 0.18
C LEU A 30 1.21 -3.42 -1.21
N PHE A 31 0.33 -2.73 -1.93
CA PHE A 31 0.02 -3.06 -3.32
C PHE A 31 0.78 -2.13 -4.25
N ALA A 32 1.54 -2.68 -5.18
CA ALA A 32 2.29 -1.89 -6.16
C ALA A 32 2.54 -2.70 -7.42
N ARG A 33 2.42 -2.04 -8.58
CA ARG A 33 2.69 -2.70 -9.86
C ARG A 33 4.18 -2.93 -10.08
N ASN A 34 5.01 -2.00 -9.62
CA ASN A 34 6.46 -2.12 -9.76
C ASN A 34 6.98 -3.05 -8.66
N ALA A 35 7.38 -4.26 -9.06
CA ALA A 35 7.82 -5.27 -8.11
C ALA A 35 9.07 -4.83 -7.34
N GLN A 36 10.04 -4.27 -8.03
CA GLN A 36 11.30 -3.86 -7.42
C GLN A 36 11.08 -2.79 -6.36
N ARG A 37 10.35 -1.74 -6.71
CA ARG A 37 10.06 -0.63 -5.80
C ARG A 37 9.09 -1.06 -4.69
N GLY A 38 8.07 -1.83 -5.06
CA GLY A 38 7.08 -2.33 -4.10
C GLY A 38 7.71 -3.20 -3.02
N LYS A 39 8.59 -4.12 -3.41
CA LYS A 39 9.29 -4.97 -2.45
C LYS A 39 10.19 -4.15 -1.54
N THR A 40 10.86 -3.13 -2.08
CA THR A 40 11.73 -2.26 -1.30
C THR A 40 10.94 -1.51 -0.23
N VAL A 41 9.83 -0.88 -0.63
CA VAL A 41 9.00 -0.11 0.30
C VAL A 41 8.35 -1.03 1.35
N ALA A 42 7.89 -2.20 0.93
CA ALA A 42 7.31 -3.18 1.85
C ALA A 42 8.32 -3.65 2.88
N ALA A 43 9.56 -3.89 2.46
CA ALA A 43 10.62 -4.29 3.38
C ALA A 43 10.92 -3.19 4.40
N LEU A 44 10.98 -1.93 3.95
CA LEU A 44 11.21 -0.79 4.84
C LEU A 44 10.10 -0.65 5.89
N ALA A 45 8.87 -0.97 5.51
CA ALA A 45 7.71 -0.86 6.39
C ALA A 45 7.45 -2.15 7.19
N GLY A 46 8.17 -3.23 6.91
CA GLY A 46 7.95 -4.50 7.60
C GLY A 46 6.64 -5.16 7.23
N THR A 47 6.20 -5.03 5.97
CA THR A 47 4.93 -5.59 5.50
C THR A 47 5.13 -6.43 4.24
N GLN A 48 4.04 -6.98 3.72
CA GLN A 48 4.05 -7.80 2.53
C GLN A 48 3.74 -6.95 1.29
N TRP A 49 4.29 -7.35 0.16
CA TRP A 49 4.02 -6.73 -1.13
C TRP A 49 3.18 -7.65 -2.01
N THR A 50 2.27 -7.05 -2.78
CA THR A 50 1.58 -7.75 -3.85
C THR A 50 1.37 -6.82 -5.04
N SER A 51 1.34 -7.40 -6.25
CA SER A 51 0.94 -6.69 -7.47
C SER A 51 -0.37 -7.21 -8.03
N ASP A 52 -0.99 -8.17 -7.36
CA ASP A 52 -2.22 -8.82 -7.83
C ASP A 52 -3.44 -8.19 -7.15
N PRO A 53 -4.33 -7.52 -7.92
CA PRO A 53 -5.56 -6.97 -7.33
C PRO A 53 -6.41 -8.01 -6.60
N ALA A 54 -6.40 -9.25 -7.07
CA ALA A 54 -7.14 -10.33 -6.42
C ALA A 54 -6.52 -10.73 -5.09
N GLY A 55 -5.25 -10.37 -4.85
CA GLY A 55 -4.55 -10.65 -3.62
C GLY A 55 -4.63 -9.53 -2.59
N LEU A 56 -5.40 -8.47 -2.84
CA LEU A 56 -5.56 -7.38 -1.89
C LEU A 56 -6.20 -7.88 -0.59
N ALA A 57 -5.55 -7.55 0.53
CA ALA A 57 -6.06 -7.91 1.84
C ALA A 57 -7.25 -7.03 2.23
N GLU A 58 -8.13 -7.56 3.07
CA GLU A 58 -9.15 -6.73 3.69
C GLU A 58 -8.50 -5.86 4.76
N ALA A 59 -8.88 -4.59 4.77
CA ALA A 59 -8.38 -3.64 5.75
C ALA A 59 -9.45 -2.60 6.07
N ASP A 60 -9.23 -1.88 7.15
CA ASP A 60 -10.14 -0.81 7.56
C ASP A 60 -9.88 0.47 6.77
N ILE A 61 -8.63 0.67 6.32
CA ILE A 61 -8.20 1.85 5.61
C ILE A 61 -7.37 1.46 4.40
N TYR A 62 -7.66 2.06 3.26
CA TYR A 62 -6.85 1.94 2.05
C TYR A 62 -6.28 3.32 1.70
N LEU A 63 -4.96 3.44 1.75
CA LEU A 63 -4.25 4.69 1.46
C LEU A 63 -3.71 4.64 0.03
N ILE A 64 -4.25 5.47 -0.85
CA ILE A 64 -3.88 5.47 -2.26
C ILE A 64 -2.83 6.54 -2.51
N ALA A 65 -1.62 6.12 -2.87
CA ALA A 65 -0.46 6.98 -3.04
C ALA A 65 0.10 6.85 -4.47
N VAL A 66 -0.76 7.14 -5.45
CA VAL A 66 -0.43 7.04 -6.88
C VAL A 66 -0.88 8.29 -7.59
N SER A 67 -0.50 8.45 -8.87
CA SER A 67 -0.96 9.58 -9.69
C SER A 67 -2.47 9.53 -9.88
N ASP A 68 -3.09 10.68 -10.21
CA ASP A 68 -4.55 10.76 -10.40
C ASP A 68 -5.06 9.72 -11.39
N ARG A 69 -4.33 9.50 -12.46
CA ARG A 69 -4.70 8.51 -13.47
C ARG A 69 -4.67 7.09 -12.90
N ALA A 70 -3.66 6.77 -12.11
CA ALA A 70 -3.53 5.46 -11.51
C ALA A 70 -4.47 5.28 -10.31
N VAL A 71 -4.92 6.37 -9.68
CA VAL A 71 -5.91 6.31 -8.59
C VAL A 71 -7.21 5.67 -9.07
N ALA A 72 -7.71 6.07 -10.24
CA ALA A 72 -8.94 5.50 -10.78
C ALA A 72 -8.82 3.98 -11.00
N GLU A 73 -7.68 3.53 -11.54
CA GLU A 73 -7.43 2.11 -11.77
C GLU A 73 -7.30 1.35 -10.44
N ALA A 74 -6.59 1.92 -9.48
CA ALA A 74 -6.40 1.31 -8.17
C ALA A 74 -7.72 1.20 -7.41
N ALA A 75 -8.54 2.25 -7.44
CA ALA A 75 -9.84 2.25 -6.78
C ALA A 75 -10.76 1.18 -7.34
N ALA A 76 -10.70 0.94 -8.65
CA ALA A 76 -11.50 -0.10 -9.30
C ALA A 76 -11.10 -1.52 -8.85
N SER A 77 -9.91 -1.69 -8.29
CA SER A 77 -9.40 -2.98 -7.82
C SER A 77 -9.70 -3.24 -6.35
N LEU A 78 -10.20 -2.26 -5.62
CA LEU A 78 -10.49 -2.41 -4.20
C LEU A 78 -11.68 -3.33 -3.96
N PRO A 79 -11.63 -4.13 -2.89
CA PRO A 79 -12.74 -5.00 -2.52
C PRO A 79 -13.98 -4.23 -2.09
#